data_a1a0f6074262262ba9c576c0305fac33
#
_entry.id   a1a0f6074262262ba9c576c0305fac33
#
_cell.length_a   1.000
_cell.length_b   1.000
_cell.length_c   1.000
_cell.angle_alpha   90.00
_cell.angle_beta   90.00
_cell.angle_gamma   90.00
#
_symmetry.space_group_name_H-M   'P 1'
#
loop_
_entity.id
_entity.type
_entity.pdbx_description
1 polymer ?
#
loop_
_entity_poly.entity_id
_entity_poly.type
_entity_poly.pdbx_seq_one_letter_code
_entity_poly.pdbx_strand_id
1 'polypeptide(L)'
;MKQPINFNSSYLSQQKEIISIIDNFNTSGIVFGDGNRNVIKLFDLGSLKVNVKSFKKPHLLNSIIYCYFRKSKARRSFEYANKLLENQIGTPQPIAYFESTSIFGLKNSYYVSEHLDCDLTFRELVQIPEFPENELILRQFIRFTYSLHQKGIEFLDHSPGNTLIRKKEQGSYEFFLVDLNRMRFHNKMSFDVRMKNLCRLSNKEEMVKIMSNEYAIISGESEEIIFSTLWKMTTVFQNQYFRKRRLKKKLKFWKK
;
A
#
# COMPACT_ATOMS: atom_id res chain seq x y z
N MET A 1 -25.63 -13.68 -6.96
CA MET A 1 -24.86 -13.54 -5.72
C MET A 1 -23.38 -13.66 -6.08
N LYS A 2 -22.54 -12.71 -5.65
CA LYS A 2 -21.09 -12.78 -5.83
C LYS A 2 -20.56 -13.78 -4.80
N GLN A 3 -19.81 -14.78 -5.25
CA GLN A 3 -19.22 -15.74 -4.32
C GLN A 3 -17.78 -15.36 -4.00
N PRO A 4 -17.34 -15.52 -2.74
CA PRO A 4 -15.94 -15.33 -2.40
C PRO A 4 -15.11 -16.40 -3.09
N ILE A 5 -14.03 -16.01 -3.73
CA ILE A 5 -13.08 -16.96 -4.32
C ILE A 5 -12.11 -17.46 -3.26
N ASN A 6 -11.83 -16.62 -2.26
CA ASN A 6 -11.11 -17.03 -1.08
C ASN A 6 -11.53 -16.21 0.14
N PHE A 7 -11.57 -16.88 1.29
CA PHE A 7 -12.03 -16.33 2.55
C PHE A 7 -11.10 -16.80 3.68
N ASN A 8 -10.70 -15.91 4.55
CA ASN A 8 -9.88 -16.28 5.69
C ASN A 8 -10.73 -17.09 6.68
N SER A 9 -10.21 -18.25 7.11
CA SER A 9 -10.92 -19.19 8.00
C SER A 9 -11.39 -18.57 9.31
N SER A 10 -10.67 -17.58 9.82
CA SER A 10 -11.02 -16.87 11.06
C SER A 10 -12.35 -16.09 11.00
N TYR A 11 -12.88 -15.84 9.80
CA TYR A 11 -14.11 -15.04 9.57
C TYR A 11 -15.26 -15.86 8.96
N LEU A 12 -15.20 -17.19 9.01
CA LEU A 12 -16.23 -18.05 8.42
C LEU A 12 -17.61 -17.87 9.07
N SER A 13 -17.66 -17.54 10.36
CA SER A 13 -18.91 -17.24 11.07
C SER A 13 -19.62 -16.01 10.52
N GLN A 14 -18.87 -15.01 10.00
CA GLN A 14 -19.40 -13.76 9.43
C GLN A 14 -19.53 -13.79 7.91
N GLN A 15 -19.29 -14.94 7.27
CA GLN A 15 -19.26 -15.06 5.82
C GLN A 15 -20.55 -14.57 5.14
N LYS A 16 -21.71 -14.90 5.69
CA LYS A 16 -23.01 -14.50 5.15
C LYS A 16 -23.21 -12.98 5.17
N GLU A 17 -22.81 -12.33 6.27
CA GLU A 17 -22.90 -10.88 6.44
C GLU A 17 -21.94 -10.16 5.47
N ILE A 18 -20.71 -10.66 5.33
CA ILE A 18 -19.72 -10.10 4.41
C ILE A 18 -20.19 -10.24 2.95
N ILE A 19 -20.81 -11.36 2.57
CA ILE A 19 -21.43 -11.50 1.24
C ILE A 19 -22.54 -10.46 1.06
N SER A 20 -23.40 -10.27 2.05
CA SER A 20 -24.45 -9.23 2.01
C SER A 20 -23.86 -7.81 1.85
N ILE A 21 -22.77 -7.49 2.54
CA ILE A 21 -22.05 -6.23 2.38
C ILE A 21 -21.58 -6.05 0.92
N ILE A 22 -21.02 -7.08 0.30
CA ILE A 22 -20.56 -7.01 -1.10
C ILE A 22 -21.72 -6.84 -2.07
N ASP A 23 -22.83 -7.52 -1.85
CA ASP A 23 -24.01 -7.41 -2.71
C ASP A 23 -24.63 -6.01 -2.63
N ASN A 24 -24.63 -5.39 -1.45
CA ASN A 24 -25.15 -4.06 -1.21
C ASN A 24 -24.08 -2.96 -1.28
N PHE A 25 -22.87 -3.24 -1.78
CA PHE A 25 -21.76 -2.28 -1.79
C PHE A 25 -22.10 -0.94 -2.44
N ASN A 26 -22.93 -0.91 -3.48
CA ASN A 26 -23.26 0.33 -4.18
C ASN A 26 -24.20 1.23 -3.39
N THR A 27 -25.11 0.66 -2.59
CA THR A 27 -26.22 1.34 -1.90
C THR A 27 -25.96 1.58 -0.42
N SER A 28 -24.96 0.94 0.17
CA SER A 28 -24.67 1.02 1.60
C SER A 28 -23.19 1.28 1.89
N GLY A 29 -22.86 1.47 3.17
CA GLY A 29 -21.51 1.73 3.66
C GLY A 29 -21.08 3.19 3.56
N ILE A 30 -20.13 3.59 4.42
CA ILE A 30 -19.60 4.95 4.51
C ILE A 30 -18.39 5.07 3.57
N VAL A 31 -18.41 6.01 2.64
CA VAL A 31 -17.28 6.25 1.72
C VAL A 31 -16.07 6.74 2.51
N PHE A 32 -14.92 6.11 2.28
CA PHE A 32 -13.65 6.41 2.91
C PHE A 32 -12.61 6.80 1.86
N GLY A 33 -12.06 8.02 1.98
CA GLY A 33 -11.07 8.58 1.04
C GLY A 33 -11.68 9.19 -0.23
N ASP A 34 -10.82 9.58 -1.20
CA ASP A 34 -11.19 10.46 -2.34
C ASP A 34 -12.02 9.80 -3.46
N GLY A 35 -12.19 8.48 -3.45
CA GLY A 35 -13.01 7.73 -4.43
C GLY A 35 -12.62 7.80 -5.91
N ASN A 36 -11.55 8.52 -6.27
CA ASN A 36 -11.22 8.86 -7.66
C ASN A 36 -10.80 7.69 -8.57
N ARG A 37 -10.22 6.64 -8.03
CA ARG A 37 -9.73 5.45 -8.79
C ARG A 37 -10.35 4.15 -8.32
N ASN A 38 -10.37 3.96 -7.02
CA ASN A 38 -10.97 2.82 -6.35
C ASN A 38 -11.91 3.41 -5.29
N VAL A 39 -13.03 2.77 -5.08
CA VAL A 39 -13.95 3.18 -4.01
C VAL A 39 -13.66 2.33 -2.79
N ILE A 40 -13.41 2.98 -1.67
CA ILE A 40 -13.28 2.33 -0.37
C ILE A 40 -14.50 2.70 0.45
N LYS A 41 -15.11 1.71 1.08
CA LYS A 41 -16.22 1.92 2.01
C LYS A 41 -15.99 1.16 3.30
N LEU A 42 -16.43 1.76 4.40
CA LEU A 42 -16.45 1.15 5.72
C LEU A 42 -17.83 0.60 6.01
N PHE A 43 -17.86 -0.55 6.65
CA PHE A 43 -19.07 -1.21 7.12
C PHE A 43 -18.84 -1.72 8.53
N ASP A 44 -19.91 -1.71 9.34
CA ASP A 44 -19.90 -2.35 10.63
C ASP A 44 -20.31 -3.82 10.50
N LEU A 45 -19.59 -4.71 11.16
CA LEU A 45 -19.80 -6.14 11.20
C LEU A 45 -19.78 -6.61 12.64
N GLY A 46 -20.89 -6.43 13.34
CA GLY A 46 -20.94 -6.60 14.80
C GLY A 46 -20.02 -5.60 15.50
N SER A 47 -19.06 -6.09 16.28
CA SER A 47 -18.04 -5.28 16.94
C SER A 47 -16.87 -4.91 16.05
N LEU A 48 -16.82 -5.46 14.84
CA LEU A 48 -15.72 -5.29 13.90
C LEU A 48 -16.10 -4.26 12.82
N LYS A 49 -15.20 -3.34 12.53
CA LYS A 49 -15.30 -2.45 11.36
C LYS A 49 -14.49 -3.03 10.20
N VAL A 50 -15.10 -3.18 9.05
CA VAL A 50 -14.46 -3.71 7.85
C VAL A 50 -14.30 -2.67 6.77
N ASN A 51 -13.17 -2.76 6.07
CA ASN A 51 -12.80 -1.93 4.94
C ASN A 51 -12.98 -2.74 3.65
N VAL A 52 -13.84 -2.27 2.76
CA VAL A 52 -14.09 -2.89 1.46
C VAL A 52 -13.57 -2.00 0.36
N LYS A 53 -12.56 -2.47 -0.35
CA LYS A 53 -11.96 -1.76 -1.50
C LYS A 53 -12.47 -2.36 -2.80
N SER A 54 -13.29 -1.59 -3.53
CA SER A 54 -13.72 -1.90 -4.88
C SER A 54 -12.71 -1.35 -5.89
N PHE A 55 -12.16 -2.21 -6.72
CA PHE A 55 -11.22 -1.81 -7.76
C PHE A 55 -11.95 -1.39 -9.03
N LYS A 56 -11.52 -0.26 -9.61
CA LYS A 56 -12.04 0.20 -10.90
C LYS A 56 -11.89 -0.89 -11.95
N LYS A 57 -12.96 -1.12 -12.72
CA LYS A 57 -12.96 -2.04 -13.85
C LYS A 57 -11.79 -1.73 -14.79
N PRO A 58 -11.01 -2.73 -15.17
CA PRO A 58 -9.98 -2.56 -16.18
C PRO A 58 -10.60 -2.29 -17.56
N HIS A 59 -9.88 -1.62 -18.46
CA HIS A 59 -10.26 -1.53 -19.86
C HIS A 59 -10.30 -2.94 -20.50
N LEU A 60 -11.09 -3.13 -21.55
CA LEU A 60 -11.38 -4.43 -22.17
C LEU A 60 -10.15 -5.34 -22.35
N LEU A 61 -9.07 -4.83 -22.95
CA LEU A 61 -7.83 -5.59 -23.12
C LEU A 61 -7.21 -6.03 -21.80
N ASN A 62 -7.17 -5.15 -20.81
CA ASN A 62 -6.67 -5.48 -19.48
C ASN A 62 -7.63 -6.43 -18.73
N SER A 63 -8.93 -6.36 -19.01
CA SER A 63 -9.93 -7.24 -18.41
C SER A 63 -9.70 -8.70 -18.79
N ILE A 64 -9.38 -8.97 -20.08
CA ILE A 64 -9.03 -10.28 -20.58
C ILE A 64 -7.71 -10.76 -19.94
N ILE A 65 -6.69 -9.90 -19.88
CA ILE A 65 -5.40 -10.23 -19.26
C ILE A 65 -5.59 -10.61 -17.79
N TYR A 66 -6.41 -9.88 -17.03
CA TYR A 66 -6.70 -10.20 -15.62
C TYR A 66 -7.55 -11.47 -15.45
N CYS A 67 -8.34 -11.84 -16.44
CA CYS A 67 -9.13 -13.07 -16.37
C CYS A 67 -8.29 -14.33 -16.58
N TYR A 68 -7.36 -14.28 -17.54
CA TYR A 68 -6.68 -15.49 -18.02
C TYR A 68 -5.18 -15.56 -17.66
N PHE A 69 -4.50 -14.40 -17.52
CA PHE A 69 -3.04 -14.37 -17.40
C PHE A 69 -2.52 -13.70 -16.13
N ARG A 70 -3.34 -12.95 -15.43
CA ARG A 70 -2.86 -12.19 -14.26
C ARG A 70 -3.91 -12.13 -13.17
N LYS A 71 -3.53 -12.51 -11.95
CA LYS A 71 -4.38 -12.35 -10.76
C LYS A 71 -4.92 -10.92 -10.65
N SER A 72 -6.18 -10.75 -10.26
CA SER A 72 -6.79 -9.44 -10.06
C SER A 72 -6.05 -8.64 -8.97
N LYS A 73 -6.32 -7.34 -8.89
CA LYS A 73 -5.79 -6.52 -7.81
C LYS A 73 -6.32 -6.94 -6.44
N ALA A 74 -7.59 -7.34 -6.35
CA ALA A 74 -8.22 -7.81 -5.13
C ALA A 74 -7.54 -9.08 -4.62
N ARG A 75 -7.38 -10.09 -5.47
CA ARG A 75 -6.69 -11.33 -5.16
C ARG A 75 -5.24 -11.08 -4.72
N ARG A 76 -4.50 -10.24 -5.45
CA ARG A 76 -3.12 -9.90 -5.06
C ARG A 76 -3.05 -9.18 -3.73
N SER A 77 -3.98 -8.25 -3.44
CA SER A 77 -4.02 -7.58 -2.15
C SER A 77 -4.23 -8.57 -1.02
N PHE A 78 -5.15 -9.52 -1.18
CA PHE A 78 -5.41 -10.57 -0.20
C PHE A 78 -4.20 -11.51 -0.01
N GLU A 79 -3.66 -12.06 -1.09
CA GLU A 79 -2.51 -12.97 -1.02
C GLU A 79 -1.26 -12.30 -0.43
N TYR A 80 -1.01 -11.03 -0.78
CA TYR A 80 0.14 -10.29 -0.27
C TYR A 80 -0.05 -9.87 1.19
N ALA A 81 -1.28 -9.55 1.62
CA ALA A 81 -1.57 -9.28 3.01
C ALA A 81 -1.28 -10.51 3.88
N ASN A 82 -1.77 -11.69 3.50
CA ASN A 82 -1.45 -12.92 4.21
C ASN A 82 0.06 -13.17 4.28
N LYS A 83 0.75 -13.01 3.13
CA LYS A 83 2.20 -13.20 3.09
C LYS A 83 2.97 -12.19 3.95
N LEU A 84 2.49 -10.96 4.08
CA LEU A 84 3.07 -9.97 5.01
C LEU A 84 2.91 -10.42 6.45
N LEU A 85 1.70 -10.85 6.84
CA LEU A 85 1.44 -11.32 8.20
C LEU A 85 2.24 -12.57 8.56
N GLU A 86 2.36 -13.54 7.64
CA GLU A 86 3.25 -14.71 7.78
C GLU A 86 4.70 -14.31 8.04
N ASN A 87 5.12 -13.18 7.48
CA ASN A 87 6.44 -12.59 7.69
C ASN A 87 6.48 -11.57 8.84
N GLN A 88 5.46 -11.49 9.69
CA GLN A 88 5.38 -10.55 10.81
C GLN A 88 5.54 -9.08 10.38
N ILE A 89 5.00 -8.73 9.22
CA ILE A 89 4.93 -7.36 8.71
C ILE A 89 3.52 -6.84 8.87
N GLY A 90 3.39 -5.67 9.50
CA GLY A 90 2.11 -5.03 9.79
C GLY A 90 1.30 -4.71 8.52
N THR A 91 0.05 -5.15 8.50
CA THR A 91 -0.98 -4.78 7.52
C THR A 91 -2.35 -5.08 8.14
N PRO A 92 -3.44 -4.38 7.72
CA PRO A 92 -4.79 -4.76 8.15
C PRO A 92 -5.08 -6.23 7.85
N GLN A 93 -5.74 -6.92 8.78
CA GLN A 93 -6.09 -8.35 8.63
C GLN A 93 -6.93 -8.58 7.36
N PRO A 94 -6.49 -9.43 6.43
CA PRO A 94 -7.25 -9.76 5.25
C PRO A 94 -8.41 -10.71 5.60
N ILE A 95 -9.62 -10.36 5.16
CA ILE A 95 -10.83 -11.15 5.40
C ILE A 95 -11.18 -11.98 4.17
N ALA A 96 -11.31 -11.33 3.01
CA ALA A 96 -11.68 -12.02 1.78
C ALA A 96 -11.33 -11.22 0.52
N TYR A 97 -11.37 -11.89 -0.64
CA TYR A 97 -11.50 -11.20 -1.90
C TYR A 97 -12.62 -11.82 -2.74
N PHE A 98 -13.27 -10.98 -3.54
CA PHE A 98 -14.35 -11.34 -4.41
C PHE A 98 -14.05 -10.94 -5.85
N GLU A 99 -14.34 -11.80 -6.78
CA GLU A 99 -14.23 -11.55 -8.22
C GLU A 99 -15.52 -11.97 -8.93
N SER A 100 -15.95 -11.15 -9.86
CA SER A 100 -16.97 -11.54 -10.82
C SER A 100 -16.43 -11.39 -12.23
N THR A 101 -16.64 -12.40 -13.04
CA THR A 101 -16.18 -12.45 -14.43
C THR A 101 -17.37 -12.51 -15.38
N SER A 102 -17.13 -12.19 -16.64
CA SER A 102 -18.03 -12.40 -17.76
C SER A 102 -17.23 -13.01 -18.90
N ILE A 103 -17.88 -13.32 -20.01
CA ILE A 103 -17.21 -13.78 -21.25
C ILE A 103 -16.16 -12.77 -21.76
N PHE A 104 -16.29 -11.49 -21.38
CA PHE A 104 -15.36 -10.41 -21.73
C PHE A 104 -14.27 -10.15 -20.65
N GLY A 105 -14.15 -11.03 -19.65
CA GLY A 105 -13.13 -10.95 -18.61
C GLY A 105 -13.62 -10.45 -17.26
N LEU A 106 -12.69 -9.89 -16.45
CA LEU A 106 -12.96 -9.44 -15.08
C LEU A 106 -13.94 -8.26 -15.06
N LYS A 107 -15.07 -8.43 -14.36
CA LYS A 107 -16.14 -7.44 -14.24
C LYS A 107 -15.99 -6.57 -13.00
N ASN A 108 -15.98 -7.18 -11.82
CA ASN A 108 -15.81 -6.49 -10.54
C ASN A 108 -14.82 -7.27 -9.67
N SER A 109 -14.11 -6.56 -8.82
CA SER A 109 -13.27 -7.19 -7.81
C SER A 109 -13.23 -6.35 -6.53
N TYR A 110 -13.33 -7.02 -5.39
CA TYR A 110 -13.36 -6.42 -4.06
C TYR A 110 -12.32 -7.09 -3.17
N TYR A 111 -11.63 -6.31 -2.38
CA TYR A 111 -10.77 -6.78 -1.29
C TYR A 111 -11.37 -6.31 0.02
N VAL A 112 -11.53 -7.21 0.95
CA VAL A 112 -12.09 -6.97 2.27
C VAL A 112 -11.00 -7.20 3.30
N SER A 113 -10.81 -6.24 4.18
CA SER A 113 -9.92 -6.34 5.33
C SER A 113 -10.58 -5.74 6.57
N GLU A 114 -10.06 -6.01 7.74
CA GLU A 114 -10.39 -5.20 8.91
C GLU A 114 -10.05 -3.73 8.65
N HIS A 115 -10.80 -2.83 9.25
CA HIS A 115 -10.43 -1.44 9.31
C HIS A 115 -9.41 -1.25 10.43
N LEU A 116 -8.29 -0.64 10.10
CA LEU A 116 -7.26 -0.29 11.06
C LEU A 116 -7.33 1.19 11.35
N ASP A 117 -7.67 1.55 12.58
CA ASP A 117 -7.52 2.91 13.06
C ASP A 117 -6.04 3.24 13.25
N CYS A 118 -5.62 4.39 12.77
CA CYS A 118 -4.25 4.87 12.86
C CYS A 118 -4.22 6.34 13.28
N ASP A 119 -3.11 6.76 13.91
CA ASP A 119 -2.95 8.14 14.36
C ASP A 119 -2.52 9.05 13.21
N LEU A 120 -1.70 8.52 12.30
CA LEU A 120 -1.21 9.25 11.13
C LEU A 120 -0.80 8.29 10.00
N THR A 121 -0.53 8.86 8.83
CA THR A 121 0.17 8.16 7.74
C THR A 121 1.58 8.73 7.59
N PHE A 122 2.46 8.05 6.87
CA PHE A 122 3.80 8.61 6.61
C PHE A 122 3.75 9.93 5.82
N ARG A 123 2.59 10.25 5.21
CA ARG A 123 2.39 11.50 4.47
C ARG A 123 2.49 12.72 5.36
N GLU A 124 1.95 12.66 6.57
CA GLU A 124 1.99 13.77 7.53
C GLU A 124 3.43 14.14 7.89
N LEU A 125 4.32 13.15 8.05
CA LEU A 125 5.75 13.40 8.30
C LEU A 125 6.43 14.16 7.15
N VAL A 126 5.98 13.90 5.91
CA VAL A 126 6.55 14.56 4.73
C VAL A 126 5.95 15.95 4.53
N GLN A 127 4.64 16.12 4.79
CA GLN A 127 3.91 17.35 4.46
C GLN A 127 3.97 18.40 5.57
N ILE A 128 4.00 17.99 6.83
CA ILE A 128 4.05 18.89 7.98
C ILE A 128 5.51 19.07 8.42
N PRO A 129 6.12 20.27 8.25
CA PRO A 129 7.56 20.46 8.51
C PRO A 129 7.96 20.15 9.94
N GLU A 130 7.16 20.55 10.91
CA GLU A 130 7.44 20.42 12.35
C GLU A 130 6.52 19.39 13.00
N PHE A 131 6.29 18.25 12.32
CA PHE A 131 5.49 17.19 12.91
C PHE A 131 6.18 16.67 14.19
N PRO A 132 5.46 16.59 15.33
CA PRO A 132 6.04 16.12 16.58
C PRO A 132 6.71 14.75 16.42
N GLU A 133 7.85 14.55 17.05
CA GLU A 133 8.61 13.29 17.01
C GLU A 133 9.00 12.82 15.59
N ASN A 134 9.00 13.72 14.58
CA ASN A 134 9.22 13.39 13.16
C ASN A 134 10.47 12.53 12.93
N GLU A 135 11.61 12.93 13.49
CA GLU A 135 12.87 12.18 13.33
C GLU A 135 12.77 10.80 13.99
N LEU A 136 12.20 10.72 15.20
CA LEU A 136 12.02 9.45 15.90
C LEU A 136 11.17 8.46 15.10
N ILE A 137 10.03 8.95 14.57
CA ILE A 137 9.13 8.14 13.74
C ILE A 137 9.83 7.72 12.46
N LEU A 138 10.56 8.64 11.82
CA LEU A 138 11.28 8.37 10.57
C LEU A 138 12.35 7.29 10.75
N ARG A 139 13.12 7.35 11.84
CA ARG A 139 14.12 6.32 12.17
C ARG A 139 13.47 4.95 12.40
N GLN A 140 12.41 4.88 13.19
CA GLN A 140 11.68 3.63 13.42
C GLN A 140 11.07 3.08 12.12
N PHE A 141 10.55 3.96 11.25
CA PHE A 141 10.05 3.57 9.94
C PHE A 141 11.15 2.99 9.03
N ILE A 142 12.37 3.52 9.10
CA ILE A 142 13.49 2.97 8.34
C ILE A 142 13.89 1.58 8.86
N ARG A 143 13.87 1.36 10.17
CA ARG A 143 14.07 0.01 10.76
C ARG A 143 13.00 -0.97 10.26
N PHE A 144 11.73 -0.53 10.26
CA PHE A 144 10.64 -1.31 9.68
C PHE A 144 10.88 -1.63 8.20
N THR A 145 11.26 -0.64 7.38
CA THR A 145 11.54 -0.83 5.96
C THR A 145 12.76 -1.74 5.73
N TYR A 146 13.79 -1.63 6.56
CA TYR A 146 14.92 -2.54 6.50
C TYR A 146 14.51 -3.99 6.77
N SER A 147 13.59 -4.21 7.73
CA SER A 147 13.06 -5.55 7.98
C SER A 147 12.33 -6.14 6.78
N LEU A 148 11.60 -5.32 5.98
CA LEU A 148 11.04 -5.75 4.69
C LEU A 148 12.14 -6.21 3.73
N HIS A 149 13.20 -5.42 3.61
CA HIS A 149 14.31 -5.72 2.71
C HIS A 149 15.05 -7.01 3.10
N GLN A 150 15.24 -7.24 4.40
CA GLN A 150 15.87 -8.48 4.90
C GLN A 150 15.02 -9.73 4.61
N LYS A 151 13.68 -9.57 4.60
CA LYS A 151 12.71 -10.62 4.24
C LYS A 151 12.48 -10.72 2.72
N GLY A 152 13.25 -9.99 1.91
CA GLY A 152 13.16 -9.98 0.45
C GLY A 152 11.85 -9.35 -0.08
N ILE A 153 11.18 -8.52 0.70
CA ILE A 153 9.88 -7.92 0.35
C ILE A 153 10.09 -6.54 -0.27
N GLU A 154 9.86 -6.42 -1.59
CA GLU A 154 9.87 -5.15 -2.32
C GLU A 154 8.43 -4.62 -2.49
N PHE A 155 8.07 -3.60 -1.73
CA PHE A 155 6.80 -2.91 -1.88
C PHE A 155 6.89 -1.88 -3.01
N LEU A 156 6.38 -2.21 -4.20
CA LEU A 156 6.55 -1.38 -5.41
C LEU A 156 5.83 -0.03 -5.37
N ASP A 157 4.81 0.10 -4.53
CA ASP A 157 4.08 1.35 -4.29
C ASP A 157 4.43 1.96 -2.92
N HIS A 158 5.67 1.76 -2.46
CA HIS A 158 6.19 2.34 -1.22
C HIS A 158 6.21 3.86 -1.33
N SER A 159 5.16 4.48 -0.86
CA SER A 159 4.93 5.93 -0.95
C SER A 159 4.25 6.45 0.32
N PRO A 160 4.33 7.75 0.62
CA PRO A 160 3.88 8.31 1.89
C PRO A 160 2.45 7.98 2.31
N GLY A 161 1.52 7.82 1.35
CA GLY A 161 0.12 7.51 1.68
C GLY A 161 -0.18 6.03 1.90
N ASN A 162 0.81 5.14 1.75
CA ASN A 162 0.60 3.69 1.78
C ASN A 162 1.17 3.01 3.03
N THR A 163 1.54 3.82 4.04
CA THR A 163 1.91 3.34 5.36
C THR A 163 1.08 4.06 6.41
N LEU A 164 0.31 3.31 7.17
CA LEU A 164 -0.40 3.76 8.35
C LEU A 164 0.53 3.62 9.55
N ILE A 165 0.44 4.56 10.49
CA ILE A 165 1.29 4.62 11.67
C ILE A 165 0.39 4.72 12.90
N ARG A 166 0.62 3.86 13.88
CA ARG A 166 -0.04 3.86 15.16
C ARG A 166 0.98 4.16 16.25
N LYS A 167 0.68 5.14 17.07
CA LYS A 167 1.47 5.44 18.25
C LYS A 167 1.19 4.39 19.33
N LYS A 168 2.25 3.89 19.93
CA LYS A 168 2.22 3.10 21.16
C LYS A 168 2.71 3.91 22.33
N GLU A 169 2.69 3.30 23.51
CA GLU A 169 3.27 3.89 24.71
C GLU A 169 4.78 4.12 24.55
N GLN A 170 5.33 5.06 25.32
CA GLN A 170 6.78 5.31 25.43
C GLN A 170 7.51 5.68 24.12
N GLY A 171 6.84 6.41 23.20
CA GLY A 171 7.51 6.89 21.99
C GLY A 171 7.83 5.79 20.96
N SER A 172 7.14 4.65 21.01
CA SER A 172 7.24 3.62 20.00
C SER A 172 6.08 3.71 19.00
N TYR A 173 6.33 3.24 17.76
CA TYR A 173 5.38 3.31 16.66
C TYR A 173 5.29 1.98 15.93
N GLU A 174 4.07 1.64 15.53
CA GLU A 174 3.80 0.50 14.65
C GLU A 174 3.47 0.99 13.24
N PHE A 175 3.93 0.22 12.25
CA PHE A 175 3.77 0.54 10.83
C PHE A 175 2.98 -0.55 10.12
N PHE A 176 1.99 -0.14 9.33
CA PHE A 176 1.12 -1.05 8.60
C PHE A 176 1.06 -0.65 7.13
N LEU A 177 1.38 -1.58 6.24
CA LEU A 177 1.32 -1.34 4.81
C LEU A 177 -0.09 -1.52 4.28
N VAL A 178 -0.52 -0.62 3.39
CA VAL A 178 -1.82 -0.66 2.70
C VAL A 178 -1.63 -0.49 1.19
N ASP A 179 -2.67 -0.77 0.40
CA ASP A 179 -2.63 -0.77 -1.08
C ASP A 179 -1.65 -1.78 -1.68
N LEU A 180 -1.70 -3.00 -1.19
CA LEU A 180 -0.71 -4.06 -1.36
C LEU A 180 -0.67 -4.70 -2.76
N ASN A 181 -1.47 -4.25 -3.72
CA ASN A 181 -1.64 -4.94 -5.01
C ASN A 181 -0.39 -4.97 -5.91
N ARG A 182 0.74 -4.40 -5.46
CA ARG A 182 2.01 -4.32 -6.19
C ARG A 182 3.19 -4.62 -5.28
N MET A 183 3.58 -5.89 -5.22
CA MET A 183 4.76 -6.36 -4.49
C MET A 183 5.57 -7.33 -5.33
N ARG A 184 6.84 -7.47 -4.98
CA ARG A 184 7.73 -8.53 -5.41
C ARG A 184 8.35 -9.19 -4.19
N PHE A 185 8.68 -10.46 -4.32
CA PHE A 185 9.33 -11.23 -3.28
C PHE A 185 10.61 -11.81 -3.88
N HIS A 186 11.73 -11.51 -3.24
CA HIS A 186 13.06 -11.88 -3.66
C HIS A 186 13.68 -12.85 -2.65
N ASN A 187 14.53 -13.74 -3.08
CA ASN A 187 15.35 -14.51 -2.15
C ASN A 187 16.34 -13.60 -1.39
N LYS A 188 16.88 -12.58 -2.09
CA LYS A 188 17.74 -11.54 -1.52
C LYS A 188 17.56 -10.26 -2.34
N MET A 189 17.43 -9.13 -1.68
CA MET A 189 17.36 -7.84 -2.36
C MET A 189 18.76 -7.25 -2.53
N SER A 190 19.10 -6.85 -3.77
CA SER A 190 20.35 -6.12 -4.03
C SER A 190 20.27 -4.71 -3.43
N PHE A 191 21.42 -4.09 -3.21
CA PHE A 191 21.53 -2.72 -2.73
C PHE A 191 20.69 -1.74 -3.56
N ASP A 192 20.82 -1.78 -4.88
CA ASP A 192 20.07 -0.89 -5.78
C ASP A 192 18.56 -1.06 -5.67
N VAL A 193 18.07 -2.29 -5.53
CA VAL A 193 16.62 -2.56 -5.35
C VAL A 193 16.14 -1.99 -4.02
N ARG A 194 16.91 -2.08 -2.95
CA ARG A 194 16.61 -1.52 -1.63
C ARG A 194 16.55 0.02 -1.69
N MET A 195 17.55 0.66 -2.29
CA MET A 195 17.59 2.12 -2.44
C MET A 195 16.44 2.62 -3.33
N LYS A 196 16.16 1.92 -4.44
CA LYS A 196 15.03 2.24 -5.31
C LYS A 196 13.68 2.11 -4.61
N ASN A 197 13.55 1.21 -3.65
CA ASN A 197 12.34 1.04 -2.86
C ASN A 197 12.10 2.25 -1.93
N LEU A 198 13.15 2.87 -1.40
CA LEU A 198 13.10 4.04 -0.53
C LEU A 198 12.88 5.37 -1.28
N CYS A 199 13.30 5.48 -2.54
CA CYS A 199 13.42 6.76 -3.26
C CYS A 199 12.10 7.53 -3.48
N ARG A 200 10.95 6.94 -3.13
CA ARG A 200 9.63 7.55 -3.27
C ARG A 200 9.07 8.14 -1.99
N LEU A 201 9.74 7.93 -0.87
CA LEU A 201 9.23 8.26 0.46
C LEU A 201 9.27 9.75 0.76
N SER A 202 10.32 10.43 0.35
CA SER A 202 10.43 11.88 0.55
C SER A 202 11.24 12.53 -0.57
N ASN A 203 10.95 13.80 -0.83
CA ASN A 203 11.75 14.66 -1.70
C ASN A 203 12.55 15.70 -0.92
N LYS A 204 12.56 15.63 0.42
CA LYS A 204 13.30 16.50 1.30
C LYS A 204 14.67 15.88 1.58
N GLU A 205 15.75 16.62 1.27
CA GLU A 205 17.12 16.14 1.44
C GLU A 205 17.43 15.78 2.89
N GLU A 206 16.95 16.60 3.83
CA GLU A 206 17.11 16.38 5.27
C GLU A 206 16.52 15.05 5.72
N MET A 207 15.30 14.72 5.28
CA MET A 207 14.69 13.42 5.56
C MET A 207 15.51 12.28 4.93
N VAL A 208 16.03 12.46 3.71
CA VAL A 208 16.86 11.45 3.06
C VAL A 208 18.17 11.24 3.80
N LYS A 209 18.77 12.29 4.38
CA LYS A 209 19.95 12.19 5.27
C LYS A 209 19.65 11.34 6.51
N ILE A 210 18.56 11.65 7.23
CA ILE A 210 18.14 10.86 8.40
C ILE A 210 17.87 9.40 8.02
N MET A 211 17.16 9.16 6.92
CA MET A 211 16.88 7.83 6.41
C MET A 211 18.16 7.05 6.10
N SER A 212 19.13 7.70 5.46
CA SER A 212 20.42 7.09 5.10
C SER A 212 21.28 6.78 6.32
N ASN A 213 21.35 7.71 7.28
CA ASN A 213 22.03 7.51 8.53
C ASN A 213 21.47 6.31 9.30
N GLU A 214 20.14 6.26 9.51
CA GLU A 214 19.52 5.14 10.21
C GLU A 214 19.71 3.81 9.47
N TYR A 215 19.58 3.85 8.13
CA TYR A 215 19.79 2.64 7.32
C TYR A 215 21.23 2.14 7.41
N ALA A 216 22.23 3.04 7.44
CA ALA A 216 23.64 2.71 7.62
C ALA A 216 23.88 2.05 8.98
N ILE A 217 23.34 2.62 10.06
CA ILE A 217 23.48 2.09 11.43
C ILE A 217 23.00 0.63 11.49
N ILE A 218 21.84 0.32 10.90
CA ILE A 218 21.23 -1.02 11.01
C ILE A 218 21.75 -2.02 9.99
N SER A 219 22.30 -1.56 8.86
CA SER A 219 22.82 -2.45 7.80
C SER A 219 24.33 -2.68 7.89
N GLY A 220 25.08 -1.80 8.54
CA GLY A 220 26.55 -1.77 8.53
C GLY A 220 27.15 -1.30 7.21
N GLU A 221 26.33 -0.75 6.29
CA GLU A 221 26.79 -0.22 5.00
C GLU A 221 27.20 1.25 5.14
N SER A 222 28.03 1.78 4.22
CA SER A 222 28.48 3.18 4.25
C SER A 222 27.31 4.15 4.10
N GLU A 223 27.17 5.08 5.06
CA GLU A 223 26.16 6.15 5.03
C GLU A 223 26.31 7.03 3.79
N GLU A 224 27.54 7.38 3.40
CA GLU A 224 27.83 8.19 2.21
C GLU A 224 27.36 7.53 0.94
N ILE A 225 27.60 6.22 0.78
CA ILE A 225 27.15 5.44 -0.37
C ILE A 225 25.63 5.33 -0.40
N ILE A 226 24.99 5.07 0.76
CA ILE A 226 23.53 5.01 0.87
C ILE A 226 22.93 6.36 0.50
N PHE A 227 23.40 7.45 1.12
CA PHE A 227 22.87 8.79 0.88
C PHE A 227 23.03 9.22 -0.58
N SER A 228 24.24 9.12 -1.13
CA SER A 228 24.49 9.55 -2.51
C SER A 228 23.63 8.77 -3.52
N THR A 229 23.49 7.45 -3.33
CA THR A 229 22.68 6.59 -4.20
C THR A 229 21.19 6.91 -4.03
N LEU A 230 20.70 6.96 -2.81
CA LEU A 230 19.30 7.23 -2.52
C LEU A 230 18.88 8.61 -2.98
N TRP A 231 19.69 9.65 -2.74
CA TRP A 231 19.42 11.01 -3.19
C TRP A 231 19.40 11.14 -4.70
N LYS A 232 20.36 10.51 -5.39
CA LYS A 232 20.36 10.43 -6.86
C LYS A 232 19.08 9.78 -7.39
N MET A 233 18.68 8.63 -6.84
CA MET A 233 17.45 7.94 -7.26
C MET A 233 16.19 8.74 -6.95
N THR A 234 16.15 9.42 -5.81
CA THR A 234 15.06 10.31 -5.42
C THR A 234 14.91 11.47 -6.41
N THR A 235 16.00 12.15 -6.73
CA THR A 235 16.02 13.28 -7.67
C THR A 235 15.57 12.85 -9.07
N VAL A 236 16.06 11.71 -9.55
CA VAL A 236 15.63 11.15 -10.85
C VAL A 236 14.12 10.83 -10.84
N PHE A 237 13.63 10.20 -9.78
CA PHE A 237 12.20 9.89 -9.63
C PHE A 237 11.34 11.17 -9.64
N GLN A 238 11.73 12.19 -8.87
CA GLN A 238 11.01 13.47 -8.79
C GLN A 238 10.95 14.18 -10.15
N ASN A 239 12.08 14.25 -10.84
CA ASN A 239 12.17 14.85 -12.17
C ASN A 239 11.25 14.15 -13.18
N GLN A 240 11.23 12.81 -13.17
CA GLN A 240 10.34 12.03 -14.03
C GLN A 240 8.87 12.24 -13.66
N TYR A 241 8.54 12.31 -12.37
CA TYR A 241 7.18 12.55 -11.87
C TYR A 241 6.67 13.92 -12.33
N PHE A 242 7.43 15.00 -12.12
CA PHE A 242 7.04 16.34 -12.54
C PHE A 242 6.97 16.50 -14.07
N ARG A 243 7.88 15.86 -14.81
CA ARG A 243 7.84 15.82 -16.28
C ARG A 243 6.53 15.17 -16.78
N LYS A 244 6.17 14.00 -16.24
CA LYS A 244 4.92 13.30 -16.58
C LYS A 244 3.68 14.14 -16.21
N ARG A 245 3.70 14.82 -15.08
CA ARG A 245 2.60 15.70 -14.64
C ARG A 245 2.42 16.89 -15.57
N ARG A 246 3.52 17.53 -15.98
CA ARG A 246 3.50 18.66 -16.95
C ARG A 246 2.96 18.21 -18.31
N LEU A 247 3.41 17.06 -18.82
CA LEU A 247 2.92 16.51 -20.09
C LEU A 247 1.42 16.20 -20.03
N LYS A 248 0.94 15.57 -18.96
CA LYS A 248 -0.49 15.31 -18.78
C LYS A 248 -1.32 16.59 -18.70
N LYS A 249 -0.80 17.66 -18.09
CA LYS A 249 -1.49 18.96 -18.04
C LYS A 249 -1.60 19.57 -19.43
N LYS A 250 -0.52 19.55 -20.22
CA LYS A 250 -0.53 20.00 -21.63
C LYS A 250 -1.55 19.21 -22.47
N LEU A 251 -1.52 17.87 -22.40
CA LEU A 251 -2.44 17.01 -23.17
C LEU A 251 -3.93 17.19 -22.79
N LYS A 252 -4.23 17.57 -21.54
CA LYS A 252 -5.61 17.90 -21.15
C LYS A 252 -6.07 19.25 -21.70
N PHE A 253 -5.16 20.19 -21.87
CA PHE A 253 -5.47 21.52 -22.45
C PHE A 253 -5.81 21.41 -23.95
N TRP A 254 -5.19 20.46 -24.67
CA TRP A 254 -5.46 20.22 -26.10
C TRP A 254 -6.73 19.38 -26.36
N LYS A 255 -7.39 18.89 -25.32
CA LYS A 255 -8.64 18.11 -25.42
C LYS A 255 -9.90 18.90 -25.02
N LYS A 256 -9.76 20.19 -24.69
CA LYS A 256 -10.83 21.17 -24.56
C LYS A 256 -10.92 21.98 -25.86
#